data_5b23fc7de91a36e115b320daea9293b2
#
_entry.id   5b23fc7de91a36e115b320daea9293b2
#
_cell.length_a   1.000
_cell.length_b   1.000
_cell.length_c   1.000
_cell.angle_alpha   90.00
_cell.angle_beta   90.00
_cell.angle_gamma   90.00
#
_symmetry.space_group_name_H-M   'P 1'
#
loop_
_entity.id
_entity.type
_entity.pdbx_description
1 polymer ?
#
loop_
_entity_poly.entity_id
_entity_poly.type
_entity_poly.pdbx_seq_one_letter_code
_entity_poly.pdbx_strand_id
1 'polypeptide(L)'
;QIGYEYSERTALSHPLLQSEYLEEGLWILKQMKELAEELCLPESDKLLIEEKENELKDPSMTIAAQLIERYQETDSVTVGMELAKQYKKEALKENYSLNAYANMELSTQAVIEDAIKIGLKVQVIDENDQFLRIEYKDKVEYVKNGNMTSKDSYISPLIMENKVVTKKILGEQGFRVPRGYEVSSLAEAVQVFNYVKNKPIVIKPKSTNFGLGISIFKHGTSSLDDYSNAIKFALKEDKDILIEEFIEGTEYRFFVIEGKTHAVLLRVPANVKGDGQHTIRELVEIKNKNPLRGDAKKTPLKKIELGEIEKLQLREQGFSFETVLRNGEIAYLRENSNISTGGDSIDMTDEVHQSYKELAVKITDAMMAKVCGVDLIIPD
;
A
#
# COMPACT_ATOMS: atom_id res chain seq x y z
N GLN A 1 17.58 31.04 -6.82
CA GLN A 1 17.62 30.24 -5.59
C GLN A 1 16.41 30.54 -4.70
N ILE A 2 16.08 31.83 -4.47
CA ILE A 2 14.91 32.25 -3.68
C ILE A 2 13.60 31.87 -4.39
N GLY A 3 13.49 32.08 -5.69
CA GLY A 3 12.32 31.71 -6.48
C GLY A 3 12.11 30.20 -6.56
N TYR A 4 13.20 29.40 -6.62
CA TYR A 4 13.15 27.95 -6.61
C TYR A 4 12.66 27.40 -5.27
N GLU A 5 13.24 27.84 -4.14
CA GLU A 5 12.79 27.45 -2.81
C GLU A 5 11.32 27.84 -2.55
N TYR A 6 10.87 28.94 -3.13
CA TYR A 6 9.51 29.43 -2.96
C TYR A 6 8.52 28.61 -3.80
N SER A 7 8.86 28.31 -5.06
CA SER A 7 8.02 27.47 -5.93
C SER A 7 7.88 26.05 -5.41
N GLU A 8 8.93 25.45 -4.85
CA GLU A 8 8.88 24.13 -4.23
C GLU A 8 8.06 24.12 -2.93
N ARG A 9 8.17 25.15 -2.10
CA ARG A 9 7.34 25.28 -0.90
C ARG A 9 5.86 25.41 -1.23
N THR A 10 5.50 26.12 -2.30
CA THR A 10 4.11 26.25 -2.75
C THR A 10 3.54 24.99 -3.35
N ALA A 11 4.33 24.18 -4.04
CA ALA A 11 3.91 22.88 -4.56
C ALA A 11 3.69 21.84 -3.46
N LEU A 12 4.36 21.98 -2.31
CA LEU A 12 4.38 21.00 -1.20
C LEU A 12 3.51 21.38 0.00
N SER A 13 3.06 22.64 0.10
CA SER A 13 2.30 23.09 1.26
C SER A 13 0.79 22.94 1.03
N HIS A 14 0.11 22.70 2.12
CA HIS A 14 -1.33 22.56 2.25
C HIS A 14 -2.13 23.37 1.20
N PRO A 15 -3.15 22.80 0.52
CA PRO A 15 -3.91 23.46 -0.54
C PRO A 15 -4.44 24.87 -0.18
N LEU A 16 -4.65 25.16 1.10
CA LEU A 16 -5.11 26.44 1.62
C LEU A 16 -4.05 27.56 1.58
N LEU A 17 -2.76 27.23 1.40
CA LEU A 17 -1.68 28.21 1.33
C LEU A 17 -1.24 28.54 -0.11
N GLN A 18 -1.79 27.83 -1.11
CA GLN A 18 -1.31 27.91 -2.49
C GLN A 18 -1.66 29.22 -3.20
N SER A 19 -2.79 29.89 -2.88
CA SER A 19 -3.20 31.09 -3.62
C SER A 19 -2.34 32.32 -3.30
N GLU A 20 -2.07 32.60 -2.03
CA GLU A 20 -1.20 33.71 -1.62
C GLU A 20 0.23 33.50 -2.14
N TYR A 21 0.71 32.29 -2.12
CA TYR A 21 2.06 31.92 -2.55
C TYR A 21 2.20 31.81 -4.07
N LEU A 22 1.12 31.51 -4.82
CA LEU A 22 1.17 31.43 -6.27
C LEU A 22 1.44 32.79 -6.90
N GLU A 23 0.72 33.83 -6.49
CA GLU A 23 0.92 35.20 -6.98
C GLU A 23 2.32 35.72 -6.61
N GLU A 24 2.74 35.44 -5.39
CA GLU A 24 4.07 35.89 -4.92
C GLU A 24 5.18 35.06 -5.62
N GLY A 25 4.97 33.78 -5.84
CA GLY A 25 5.88 32.92 -6.63
C GLY A 25 6.02 33.38 -8.08
N LEU A 26 4.91 33.72 -8.74
CA LEU A 26 4.90 34.27 -10.11
C LEU A 26 5.56 35.66 -10.15
N TRP A 27 5.36 36.47 -9.14
CA TRP A 27 6.00 37.78 -9.04
C TRP A 27 7.53 37.63 -8.88
N ILE A 28 8.00 36.74 -8.01
CA ILE A 28 9.42 36.45 -7.81
C ILE A 28 10.08 35.95 -9.10
N LEU A 29 9.43 35.00 -9.80
CA LEU A 29 9.94 34.49 -11.07
C LEU A 29 10.03 35.57 -12.15
N LYS A 30 9.05 36.48 -12.17
CA LYS A 30 9.10 37.67 -13.04
C LYS A 30 10.32 38.57 -12.73
N GLN A 31 10.56 38.85 -11.44
CA GLN A 31 11.73 39.63 -11.03
C GLN A 31 13.05 38.90 -11.36
N MET A 32 13.09 37.61 -11.18
CA MET A 32 14.26 36.80 -11.55
C MET A 32 14.52 36.83 -13.08
N LYS A 33 13.46 36.84 -13.89
CA LYS A 33 13.57 36.93 -15.35
C LYS A 33 14.14 38.27 -15.78
N GLU A 34 13.63 39.36 -15.22
CA GLU A 34 14.15 40.73 -15.45
C GLU A 34 15.63 40.85 -15.04
N LEU A 35 16.00 40.30 -13.87
CA LEU A 35 17.37 40.32 -13.37
C LEU A 35 18.30 39.41 -14.22
N ALA A 36 17.82 38.27 -14.70
CA ALA A 36 18.56 37.38 -15.58
C ALA A 36 18.90 38.04 -16.93
N GLU A 37 18.03 38.89 -17.45
CA GLU A 37 18.29 39.72 -18.65
C GLU A 37 19.34 40.79 -18.35
N GLU A 38 19.19 41.55 -17.23
CA GLU A 38 20.13 42.58 -16.84
C GLU A 38 21.55 42.04 -16.60
N LEU A 39 21.68 40.84 -16.01
CA LEU A 39 22.95 40.22 -15.68
C LEU A 39 23.50 39.35 -16.84
N CYS A 40 22.84 39.33 -17.99
CA CYS A 40 23.23 38.50 -19.15
C CYS A 40 23.52 37.05 -18.79
N LEU A 41 22.65 36.42 -17.98
CA LEU A 41 22.81 35.03 -17.57
C LEU A 41 22.78 34.08 -18.78
N PRO A 42 23.39 32.87 -18.66
CA PRO A 42 23.35 31.84 -19.69
C PRO A 42 21.91 31.49 -20.07
N GLU A 43 21.69 31.13 -21.33
CA GLU A 43 20.38 30.77 -21.86
C GLU A 43 19.75 29.57 -21.12
N SER A 44 20.59 28.64 -20.64
CA SER A 44 20.15 27.53 -19.78
C SER A 44 19.44 27.96 -18.51
N ASP A 45 19.90 29.05 -17.90
CA ASP A 45 19.33 29.55 -16.63
C ASP A 45 18.04 30.32 -16.87
N LYS A 46 17.94 31.01 -18.01
CA LYS A 46 16.72 31.67 -18.47
C LYS A 46 15.61 30.65 -18.80
N LEU A 47 15.97 29.57 -19.48
CA LEU A 47 15.07 28.46 -19.79
C LEU A 47 14.52 27.81 -18.53
N LEU A 48 15.35 27.64 -17.50
CA LEU A 48 14.92 27.10 -16.20
C LEU A 48 13.87 27.99 -15.52
N ILE A 49 14.04 29.32 -15.60
CA ILE A 49 13.07 30.28 -15.05
C ILE A 49 11.74 30.20 -15.82
N GLU A 50 11.77 30.06 -17.14
CA GLU A 50 10.57 29.90 -17.98
C GLU A 50 9.85 28.58 -17.71
N GLU A 51 10.60 27.50 -17.51
CA GLU A 51 10.03 26.19 -17.17
C GLU A 51 9.29 26.26 -15.85
N LYS A 52 9.87 26.89 -14.83
CA LYS A 52 9.24 27.09 -13.51
C LYS A 52 8.02 28.03 -13.56
N GLU A 53 8.04 29.06 -14.40
CA GLU A 53 6.89 29.94 -14.62
C GLU A 53 5.72 29.17 -15.27
N ASN A 54 6.02 28.27 -16.21
CA ASN A 54 5.02 27.43 -16.87
C ASN A 54 4.44 26.38 -15.91
N GLU A 55 5.26 25.79 -15.05
CA GLU A 55 4.79 24.88 -13.99
C GLU A 55 3.80 25.58 -13.04
N LEU A 56 4.07 26.79 -12.62
CA LEU A 56 3.18 27.58 -11.75
C LEU A 56 1.90 28.05 -12.44
N LYS A 57 1.91 28.12 -13.77
CA LYS A 57 0.74 28.48 -14.61
C LYS A 57 -0.07 27.26 -15.03
N ASP A 58 0.27 26.05 -14.58
CA ASP A 58 -0.46 24.83 -14.90
C ASP A 58 -1.94 24.98 -14.52
N PRO A 59 -2.88 24.55 -15.37
CA PRO A 59 -4.32 24.65 -15.09
C PRO A 59 -4.76 23.97 -13.78
N SER A 60 -4.08 22.93 -13.33
CA SER A 60 -4.35 22.27 -12.04
C SER A 60 -4.07 23.21 -10.86
N MET A 61 -3.00 24.00 -10.93
CA MET A 61 -2.66 25.04 -9.96
C MET A 61 -3.65 26.20 -9.98
N THR A 62 -4.12 26.59 -11.18
CA THR A 62 -5.10 27.67 -11.36
C THR A 62 -6.46 27.30 -10.75
N ILE A 63 -6.88 26.03 -10.87
CA ILE A 63 -8.12 25.52 -10.26
C ILE A 63 -8.00 25.56 -8.72
N ALA A 64 -6.88 25.13 -8.17
CA ALA A 64 -6.63 25.17 -6.73
C ALA A 64 -6.69 26.62 -6.21
N ALA A 65 -6.06 27.58 -6.90
CA ALA A 65 -6.10 28.99 -6.56
C ALA A 65 -7.53 29.58 -6.58
N GLN A 66 -8.30 29.31 -7.64
CA GLN A 66 -9.70 29.76 -7.79
C GLN A 66 -10.61 29.20 -6.68
N LEU A 67 -10.34 27.98 -6.27
CA LEU A 67 -11.11 27.32 -5.23
C LEU A 67 -10.79 27.88 -3.84
N ILE A 68 -9.56 28.28 -3.61
CA ILE A 68 -9.11 28.93 -2.35
C ILE A 68 -9.65 30.35 -2.25
N GLU A 69 -9.65 31.11 -3.35
CA GLU A 69 -10.24 32.44 -3.43
C GLU A 69 -11.75 32.39 -3.07
N ARG A 70 -12.47 31.41 -3.61
CA ARG A 70 -13.88 31.13 -3.26
C ARG A 70 -14.09 30.77 -1.78
N TYR A 71 -13.13 30.06 -1.16
CA TYR A 71 -13.17 29.74 0.27
C TYR A 71 -12.98 30.99 1.13
N GLN A 72 -12.04 31.85 0.76
CA GLN A 72 -11.79 33.12 1.46
C GLN A 72 -12.99 34.07 1.38
N GLU A 73 -13.73 34.09 0.25
CA GLU A 73 -14.92 34.89 0.09
C GLU A 73 -16.12 34.41 0.91
N THR A 74 -16.21 33.13 1.24
CA THR A 74 -17.41 32.53 1.82
C THR A 74 -17.28 32.11 3.28
N ASP A 75 -16.06 32.04 3.81
CA ASP A 75 -15.72 31.65 5.21
C ASP A 75 -16.51 30.40 5.68
N SER A 76 -16.77 29.46 4.77
CA SER A 76 -17.67 28.33 4.96
C SER A 76 -16.91 27.00 4.98
N VAL A 77 -17.00 26.27 6.10
CA VAL A 77 -16.49 24.90 6.27
C VAL A 77 -16.99 23.95 5.17
N THR A 78 -18.22 24.19 4.67
CA THR A 78 -18.84 23.39 3.60
C THR A 78 -18.09 23.55 2.28
N VAL A 79 -17.65 24.75 1.94
CA VAL A 79 -16.85 25.02 0.73
C VAL A 79 -15.47 24.40 0.85
N GLY A 80 -14.84 24.45 2.01
CA GLY A 80 -13.57 23.78 2.27
C GLY A 80 -13.67 22.25 2.12
N MET A 81 -14.77 21.64 2.54
CA MET A 81 -15.02 20.21 2.35
C MET A 81 -15.31 19.82 0.89
N GLU A 82 -16.02 20.67 0.12
CA GLU A 82 -16.23 20.46 -1.31
C GLU A 82 -14.94 20.61 -2.10
N LEU A 83 -14.12 21.60 -1.74
CA LEU A 83 -12.78 21.84 -2.24
C LEU A 83 -11.88 20.60 -2.05
N ALA A 84 -11.83 20.09 -0.83
CA ALA A 84 -11.05 18.88 -0.52
C ALA A 84 -11.54 17.67 -1.31
N LYS A 85 -12.86 17.52 -1.50
CA LYS A 85 -13.45 16.44 -2.32
C LYS A 85 -13.11 16.60 -3.79
N GLN A 86 -13.15 17.81 -4.33
CA GLN A 86 -12.87 18.09 -5.75
C GLN A 86 -11.37 17.94 -6.04
N TYR A 87 -10.50 18.43 -5.17
CA TYR A 87 -9.05 18.22 -5.25
C TYR A 87 -8.70 16.74 -5.18
N LYS A 88 -9.30 16.00 -4.23
CA LYS A 88 -9.14 14.54 -4.13
C LYS A 88 -9.64 13.82 -5.39
N LYS A 89 -10.70 14.31 -6.01
CA LYS A 89 -11.27 13.74 -7.26
C LYS A 89 -10.40 14.05 -8.48
N GLU A 90 -9.72 15.18 -8.51
CA GLU A 90 -8.82 15.56 -9.61
C GLU A 90 -7.42 14.98 -9.43
N ALA A 91 -6.88 14.97 -8.23
CA ALA A 91 -5.65 14.23 -7.91
C ALA A 91 -5.77 12.72 -8.19
N LEU A 92 -6.98 12.15 -8.07
CA LEU A 92 -7.27 10.77 -8.46
C LEU A 92 -7.40 10.56 -9.97
N LYS A 93 -7.52 11.63 -10.78
CA LYS A 93 -7.55 11.54 -12.25
C LYS A 93 -6.16 11.57 -12.86
N GLU A 94 -5.19 12.17 -12.21
CA GLU A 94 -3.80 12.11 -12.65
C GLU A 94 -3.25 10.68 -12.46
N ASN A 95 -2.71 10.14 -13.54
CA ASN A 95 -2.05 8.84 -13.48
C ASN A 95 -0.92 8.90 -12.44
N TYR A 96 -0.96 8.04 -11.44
CA TYR A 96 0.09 7.80 -10.46
C TYR A 96 1.38 7.23 -11.13
N SER A 97 1.80 7.76 -12.25
CA SER A 97 3.00 7.29 -12.93
C SER A 97 4.08 8.37 -12.87
N LEU A 98 5.06 8.14 -12.05
CA LEU A 98 6.35 8.81 -12.14
C LEU A 98 7.05 8.31 -13.40
N ASN A 99 6.83 8.96 -14.54
CA ASN A 99 7.27 8.50 -15.85
C ASN A 99 8.79 8.23 -15.93
N ALA A 100 9.60 8.95 -15.17
CA ALA A 100 11.06 8.79 -15.17
C ALA A 100 11.54 7.51 -14.45
N TYR A 101 10.74 6.92 -13.56
CA TYR A 101 11.11 5.77 -12.73
C TYR A 101 10.10 4.63 -12.81
N ALA A 102 9.37 4.54 -13.93
CA ALA A 102 8.26 3.61 -14.14
C ALA A 102 8.64 2.12 -14.06
N ASN A 103 9.92 1.78 -14.12
CA ASN A 103 10.40 0.41 -13.97
C ASN A 103 10.60 -0.02 -12.52
N MET A 104 10.62 0.95 -11.59
CA MET A 104 10.82 0.68 -10.17
C MET A 104 9.49 0.35 -9.48
N GLU A 105 9.58 -0.26 -8.30
CA GLU A 105 8.40 -0.49 -7.46
C GLU A 105 7.77 0.84 -7.01
N LEU A 106 6.45 0.90 -6.89
CA LEU A 106 5.72 2.12 -6.56
C LEU A 106 6.19 2.77 -5.24
N SER A 107 6.54 1.96 -4.23
CA SER A 107 7.10 2.44 -2.96
C SER A 107 8.44 3.15 -3.15
N THR A 108 9.30 2.62 -4.01
CA THR A 108 10.60 3.23 -4.34
C THR A 108 10.41 4.52 -5.13
N GLN A 109 9.47 4.52 -6.09
CA GLN A 109 9.11 5.73 -6.85
C GLN A 109 8.62 6.85 -5.91
N ALA A 110 7.74 6.53 -4.95
CA ALA A 110 7.23 7.49 -3.98
C ALA A 110 8.37 8.10 -3.12
N VAL A 111 9.33 7.28 -2.68
CA VAL A 111 10.50 7.77 -1.93
C VAL A 111 11.37 8.70 -2.79
N ILE A 112 11.59 8.37 -4.07
CA ILE A 112 12.34 9.22 -4.99
C ILE A 112 11.64 10.56 -5.15
N GLU A 113 10.34 10.54 -5.45
CA GLU A 113 9.54 11.75 -5.67
C GLU A 113 9.58 12.66 -4.44
N ASP A 114 9.27 12.12 -3.27
CA ASP A 114 9.22 12.91 -2.05
C ASP A 114 10.61 13.42 -1.64
N ALA A 115 11.67 12.64 -1.85
CA ALA A 115 13.03 13.08 -1.62
C ALA A 115 13.42 14.27 -2.53
N ILE A 116 13.04 14.21 -3.82
CA ILE A 116 13.28 15.31 -4.76
C ILE A 116 12.47 16.54 -4.38
N LYS A 117 11.18 16.38 -4.03
CA LYS A 117 10.30 17.48 -3.62
C LYS A 117 10.84 18.26 -2.43
N ILE A 118 11.49 17.60 -1.48
CA ILE A 118 12.11 18.26 -0.32
C ILE A 118 13.58 18.67 -0.56
N GLY A 119 14.04 18.66 -1.81
CA GLY A 119 15.34 19.19 -2.22
C GLY A 119 16.53 18.25 -1.94
N LEU A 120 16.29 16.95 -1.79
CA LEU A 120 17.37 15.98 -1.66
C LEU A 120 17.88 15.57 -3.04
N LYS A 121 19.18 15.29 -3.14
CA LYS A 121 19.72 14.65 -4.32
C LYS A 121 19.46 13.16 -4.28
N VAL A 122 18.85 12.62 -5.34
CA VAL A 122 18.58 11.19 -5.49
C VAL A 122 19.34 10.63 -6.67
N GLN A 123 20.01 9.52 -6.47
CA GLN A 123 20.65 8.72 -7.50
C GLN A 123 20.16 7.28 -7.42
N VAL A 124 19.62 6.77 -8.52
CA VAL A 124 19.36 5.33 -8.66
C VAL A 124 20.70 4.64 -8.94
N ILE A 125 21.13 3.76 -8.03
CA ILE A 125 22.38 3.00 -8.14
C ILE A 125 22.12 1.71 -8.91
N ASP A 126 21.05 1.00 -8.55
CA ASP A 126 20.60 -0.21 -9.22
C ASP A 126 19.07 -0.22 -9.30
N GLU A 127 18.56 -0.17 -10.54
CA GLU A 127 17.13 -0.15 -10.82
C GLU A 127 16.48 -1.51 -10.56
N ASN A 128 17.15 -2.59 -10.91
CA ASN A 128 16.61 -3.95 -10.75
C ASN A 128 16.53 -4.35 -9.27
N ASP A 129 17.57 -4.01 -8.52
CA ASP A 129 17.67 -4.30 -7.08
C ASP A 129 17.12 -3.17 -6.20
N GLN A 130 16.50 -2.13 -6.81
CA GLN A 130 15.82 -1.03 -6.15
C GLN A 130 16.70 -0.24 -5.17
N PHE A 131 17.99 -0.06 -5.50
CA PHE A 131 18.93 0.69 -4.67
C PHE A 131 18.98 2.17 -5.04
N LEU A 132 18.80 3.00 -4.02
CA LEU A 132 18.91 4.46 -4.08
C LEU A 132 20.06 4.95 -3.22
N ARG A 133 20.69 6.04 -3.66
CA ARG A 133 21.57 6.90 -2.87
C ARG A 133 20.88 8.25 -2.73
N ILE A 134 20.63 8.67 -1.50
CA ILE A 134 20.00 9.95 -1.18
C ILE A 134 21.01 10.81 -0.44
N GLU A 135 21.21 12.05 -0.89
CA GLU A 135 22.17 12.98 -0.31
C GLU A 135 21.49 14.25 0.22
N TYR A 136 21.93 14.68 1.38
CA TYR A 136 21.58 15.97 1.94
C TYR A 136 22.79 16.60 2.60
N LYS A 137 23.29 17.70 2.04
CA LYS A 137 24.54 18.35 2.46
C LYS A 137 25.70 17.36 2.44
N ASP A 138 26.28 17.04 3.58
CA ASP A 138 27.39 16.10 3.80
C ASP A 138 26.94 14.69 4.19
N LYS A 139 25.63 14.46 4.28
CA LYS A 139 25.05 13.17 4.67
C LYS A 139 24.62 12.37 3.44
N VAL A 140 24.91 11.08 3.47
CA VAL A 140 24.51 10.12 2.45
C VAL A 140 23.73 9.00 3.12
N GLU A 141 22.58 8.64 2.56
CA GLU A 141 21.78 7.48 2.96
C GLU A 141 21.60 6.55 1.77
N TYR A 142 21.68 5.25 2.01
CA TYR A 142 21.38 4.21 1.03
C TYR A 142 20.06 3.57 1.38
N VAL A 143 19.14 3.53 0.43
CA VAL A 143 17.80 2.97 0.62
C VAL A 143 17.57 1.84 -0.38
N LYS A 144 17.10 0.70 0.09
CA LYS A 144 16.68 -0.44 -0.75
C LYS A 144 15.18 -0.67 -0.63
N ASN A 145 14.50 -0.92 -1.76
CA ASN A 145 13.06 -1.19 -1.83
C ASN A 145 12.15 -0.11 -1.20
N GLY A 146 12.66 1.12 -1.06
CA GLY A 146 11.94 2.21 -0.42
C GLY A 146 11.67 2.04 1.09
N ASN A 147 12.22 1.01 1.75
CA ASN A 147 11.93 0.71 3.15
C ASN A 147 13.11 0.19 3.97
N MET A 148 14.22 -0.19 3.38
CA MET A 148 15.44 -0.61 4.07
C MET A 148 16.44 0.53 4.06
N THR A 149 16.96 0.90 5.21
CA THR A 149 17.87 2.02 5.43
C THR A 149 19.10 1.61 6.25
N SER A 150 20.08 2.49 6.39
CA SER A 150 21.25 2.26 7.25
C SER A 150 20.90 2.11 8.74
N LYS A 151 19.68 2.51 9.13
CA LYS A 151 19.20 2.39 10.52
C LYS A 151 18.65 1.01 10.86
N ASP A 152 18.38 0.18 9.86
CA ASP A 152 17.87 -1.17 10.05
C ASP A 152 19.00 -2.13 10.38
N SER A 153 18.75 -3.07 11.28
CA SER A 153 19.66 -4.18 11.57
C SER A 153 19.69 -5.12 10.36
N TYR A 154 20.89 -5.61 10.00
CA TYR A 154 21.03 -6.62 8.95
C TYR A 154 20.22 -7.89 9.21
N ILE A 155 20.03 -8.27 10.48
CA ILE A 155 19.28 -9.48 10.87
C ILE A 155 17.76 -9.27 10.83
N SER A 156 17.24 -8.04 10.93
CA SER A 156 15.81 -7.76 10.97
C SER A 156 15.05 -8.25 9.72
N PRO A 157 15.48 -7.95 8.49
CA PRO A 157 14.84 -8.48 7.28
C PRO A 157 14.84 -10.01 7.24
N LEU A 158 15.95 -10.66 7.63
CA LEU A 158 16.07 -12.13 7.64
C LEU A 158 15.11 -12.78 8.63
N ILE A 159 14.90 -12.16 9.80
CA ILE A 159 13.89 -12.60 10.76
C ILE A 159 12.50 -12.47 10.17
N MET A 160 12.17 -11.30 9.58
CA MET A 160 10.84 -11.02 9.06
C MET A 160 10.47 -11.85 7.82
N GLU A 161 11.43 -12.25 7.00
CA GLU A 161 11.22 -13.19 5.89
C GLU A 161 10.83 -14.58 6.38
N ASN A 162 11.34 -15.01 7.53
CA ASN A 162 11.06 -16.32 8.09
C ASN A 162 9.88 -16.28 9.07
N LYS A 163 8.69 -16.64 8.58
CA LYS A 163 7.44 -16.63 9.36
C LYS A 163 7.50 -17.42 10.68
N VAL A 164 8.30 -18.48 10.73
CA VAL A 164 8.45 -19.32 11.93
C VAL A 164 9.33 -18.62 12.96
N VAL A 165 10.46 -18.06 12.52
CA VAL A 165 11.38 -17.31 13.37
C VAL A 165 10.69 -16.06 13.92
N THR A 166 10.00 -15.30 13.06
CA THR A 166 9.21 -14.13 13.47
C THR A 166 8.23 -14.47 14.58
N LYS A 167 7.41 -15.52 14.40
CA LYS A 167 6.42 -15.93 15.39
C LYS A 167 7.07 -16.41 16.69
N LYS A 168 8.19 -17.12 16.61
CA LYS A 168 8.91 -17.58 17.79
C LYS A 168 9.42 -16.40 18.62
N ILE A 169 10.09 -15.45 17.99
CA ILE A 169 10.61 -14.25 18.67
C ILE A 169 9.46 -13.43 19.28
N LEU A 170 8.39 -13.18 18.52
CA LEU A 170 7.23 -12.46 19.03
C LEU A 170 6.56 -13.19 20.20
N GLY A 171 6.39 -14.51 20.10
CA GLY A 171 5.81 -15.33 21.16
C GLY A 171 6.65 -15.34 22.43
N GLU A 172 7.99 -15.40 22.35
CA GLU A 172 8.92 -15.30 23.48
C GLU A 172 8.83 -13.92 24.17
N GLN A 173 8.49 -12.88 23.45
CA GLN A 173 8.26 -11.53 23.97
C GLN A 173 6.81 -11.28 24.46
N GLY A 174 5.99 -12.33 24.47
CA GLY A 174 4.62 -12.26 24.99
C GLY A 174 3.56 -11.76 24.01
N PHE A 175 3.90 -11.56 22.75
CA PHE A 175 2.89 -11.24 21.74
C PHE A 175 2.09 -12.48 21.35
N ARG A 176 0.78 -12.30 21.12
CA ARG A 176 -0.07 -13.35 20.60
C ARG A 176 0.22 -13.58 19.12
N VAL A 177 0.62 -14.79 18.80
CA VAL A 177 0.87 -15.24 17.41
C VAL A 177 0.10 -16.53 17.15
N PRO A 178 -0.31 -16.83 15.91
CA PRO A 178 -0.94 -18.11 15.56
C PRO A 178 -0.03 -19.29 15.95
N ARG A 179 -0.57 -20.22 16.72
CA ARG A 179 0.13 -21.43 17.14
C ARG A 179 -0.06 -22.52 16.11
N GLY A 180 0.91 -23.39 15.96
CA GLY A 180 0.79 -24.48 14.99
C GLY A 180 2.01 -25.38 14.91
N TYR A 181 2.03 -26.16 13.84
CA TYR A 181 3.02 -27.15 13.54
C TYR A 181 3.64 -26.89 12.19
N GLU A 182 4.93 -27.15 12.07
CA GLU A 182 5.64 -27.21 10.80
C GLU A 182 5.83 -28.68 10.44
N VAL A 183 5.50 -29.04 9.21
CA VAL A 183 5.62 -30.41 8.66
C VAL A 183 6.18 -30.37 7.25
N SER A 184 7.00 -31.35 6.90
CA SER A 184 7.63 -31.48 5.57
C SER A 184 7.14 -32.69 4.79
N SER A 185 6.19 -33.45 5.34
CA SER A 185 5.63 -34.64 4.69
C SER A 185 4.17 -34.88 5.10
N LEU A 186 3.44 -35.60 4.24
CA LEU A 186 2.09 -36.06 4.57
C LEU A 186 2.10 -36.97 5.82
N ALA A 187 3.14 -37.79 5.98
CA ALA A 187 3.26 -38.69 7.12
C ALA A 187 3.38 -37.94 8.46
N GLU A 188 4.19 -36.89 8.50
CA GLU A 188 4.27 -36.00 9.67
C GLU A 188 2.95 -35.29 9.92
N ALA A 189 2.31 -34.76 8.85
CA ALA A 189 1.03 -34.06 8.97
C ALA A 189 -0.07 -34.98 9.54
N VAL A 190 -0.12 -36.27 9.15
CA VAL A 190 -1.07 -37.25 9.69
C VAL A 190 -0.86 -37.47 11.20
N GLN A 191 0.38 -37.42 11.71
CA GLN A 191 0.65 -37.53 13.15
C GLN A 191 0.09 -36.31 13.89
N VAL A 192 0.08 -35.13 13.27
CA VAL A 192 -0.46 -33.88 13.84
C VAL A 192 -1.99 -33.88 13.81
N PHE A 193 -2.63 -34.61 12.92
CA PHE A 193 -4.08 -34.57 12.71
C PHE A 193 -4.90 -34.68 14.00
N ASN A 194 -4.56 -35.61 14.89
CA ASN A 194 -5.32 -35.80 16.14
C ASN A 194 -5.26 -34.59 17.09
N TYR A 195 -4.23 -33.73 16.98
CA TYR A 195 -4.10 -32.52 17.78
C TYR A 195 -4.90 -31.34 17.22
N VAL A 196 -5.20 -31.37 15.92
CA VAL A 196 -5.87 -30.26 15.21
C VAL A 196 -7.29 -30.62 14.74
N LYS A 197 -7.66 -31.92 14.83
CA LYS A 197 -8.98 -32.42 14.46
C LYS A 197 -10.09 -31.61 15.15
N ASN A 198 -11.11 -31.21 14.38
CA ASN A 198 -12.26 -30.40 14.82
C ASN A 198 -11.91 -29.01 15.38
N LYS A 199 -10.70 -28.54 15.17
CA LYS A 199 -10.30 -27.17 15.52
C LYS A 199 -10.24 -26.32 14.26
N PRO A 200 -10.57 -25.01 14.36
CA PRO A 200 -10.34 -24.07 13.28
C PRO A 200 -8.85 -23.99 12.94
N ILE A 201 -8.48 -24.32 11.71
CA ILE A 201 -7.08 -24.35 11.26
C ILE A 201 -6.89 -23.76 9.88
N VAL A 202 -5.69 -23.29 9.64
CA VAL A 202 -5.17 -22.89 8.32
C VAL A 202 -3.98 -23.80 7.98
N ILE A 203 -4.01 -24.36 6.79
CA ILE A 203 -2.89 -25.12 6.21
C ILE A 203 -2.32 -24.25 5.09
N LYS A 204 -1.03 -23.95 5.14
CA LYS A 204 -0.39 -23.07 4.17
C LYS A 204 1.08 -23.43 3.94
N PRO A 205 1.63 -23.18 2.74
CA PRO A 205 3.06 -23.23 2.49
C PRO A 205 3.82 -22.24 3.38
N LYS A 206 5.04 -22.60 3.79
CA LYS A 206 5.88 -21.79 4.67
C LYS A 206 6.45 -20.56 3.97
N SER A 207 6.97 -20.73 2.76
CA SER A 207 7.78 -19.74 2.06
C SER A 207 7.05 -19.04 0.90
N THR A 208 5.84 -19.52 0.51
CA THR A 208 5.12 -18.91 -0.61
C THR A 208 4.39 -17.63 -0.20
N ASN A 209 4.28 -16.74 -1.18
CA ASN A 209 3.50 -15.53 -1.11
C ASN A 209 2.22 -15.65 -1.96
N PHE A 210 1.34 -14.66 -1.92
CA PHE A 210 0.14 -14.55 -2.78
C PHE A 210 -1.00 -15.55 -2.52
N GLY A 211 -0.98 -16.28 -1.39
CA GLY A 211 -2.08 -17.16 -1.01
C GLY A 211 -2.18 -18.47 -1.77
N LEU A 212 -1.13 -18.89 -2.46
CA LEU A 212 -1.06 -20.19 -3.14
C LEU A 212 -0.95 -21.32 -2.12
N GLY A 213 -1.66 -22.42 -2.37
CA GLY A 213 -1.60 -23.63 -1.51
C GLY A 213 -2.24 -23.46 -0.13
N ILE A 214 -3.03 -22.42 0.12
CA ILE A 214 -3.72 -22.21 1.40
C ILE A 214 -5.05 -22.94 1.41
N SER A 215 -5.34 -23.62 2.53
CA SER A 215 -6.65 -24.21 2.84
C SER A 215 -7.08 -23.79 4.24
N ILE A 216 -8.32 -23.36 4.39
CA ILE A 216 -8.87 -22.86 5.66
C ILE A 216 -10.04 -23.73 6.10
N PHE A 217 -9.98 -24.26 7.31
CA PHE A 217 -11.05 -25.02 7.95
C PHE A 217 -11.60 -24.19 9.12
N LYS A 218 -12.46 -23.21 8.84
CA LYS A 218 -13.03 -22.28 9.85
C LYS A 218 -13.78 -22.99 10.98
N HIS A 219 -14.39 -24.11 10.68
CA HIS A 219 -15.14 -24.92 11.67
C HIS A 219 -14.40 -26.21 12.03
N GLY A 220 -13.14 -26.34 11.62
CA GLY A 220 -12.35 -27.56 11.74
C GLY A 220 -12.78 -28.64 10.75
N THR A 221 -12.07 -29.75 10.77
CA THR A 221 -12.44 -30.95 10.01
C THR A 221 -12.23 -32.21 10.83
N SER A 222 -13.15 -33.18 10.70
CA SER A 222 -13.00 -34.52 11.21
C SER A 222 -12.53 -35.50 10.13
N SER A 223 -12.54 -35.09 8.87
CA SER A 223 -12.15 -35.88 7.69
C SER A 223 -10.64 -35.87 7.54
N LEU A 224 -10.02 -37.01 7.72
CA LEU A 224 -8.59 -37.19 7.45
C LEU A 224 -8.29 -37.06 5.95
N ASP A 225 -9.24 -37.42 5.08
CA ASP A 225 -9.08 -37.29 3.63
C ASP A 225 -9.05 -35.82 3.19
N ASP A 226 -9.98 -35.00 3.68
CA ASP A 226 -10.00 -33.54 3.37
C ASP A 226 -8.74 -32.86 3.88
N TYR A 227 -8.35 -33.17 5.11
CA TYR A 227 -7.10 -32.67 5.71
C TYR A 227 -5.88 -33.11 4.87
N SER A 228 -5.79 -34.40 4.50
CA SER A 228 -4.69 -34.94 3.70
C SER A 228 -4.63 -34.31 2.29
N ASN A 229 -5.79 -34.02 1.69
CA ASN A 229 -5.85 -33.38 0.39
C ASN A 229 -5.37 -31.91 0.47
N ALA A 230 -5.74 -31.19 1.53
CA ALA A 230 -5.25 -29.83 1.79
C ALA A 230 -3.71 -29.82 2.01
N ILE A 231 -3.18 -30.79 2.75
CA ILE A 231 -1.72 -30.97 2.92
C ILE A 231 -1.04 -31.23 1.58
N LYS A 232 -1.56 -32.18 0.77
CA LYS A 232 -1.00 -32.47 -0.57
C LYS A 232 -1.06 -31.25 -1.49
N PHE A 233 -2.11 -30.43 -1.36
CA PHE A 233 -2.24 -29.20 -2.12
C PHE A 233 -1.16 -28.18 -1.73
N ALA A 234 -0.94 -27.99 -0.44
CA ALA A 234 0.12 -27.10 0.06
C ALA A 234 1.54 -27.61 -0.29
N LEU A 235 1.78 -28.96 -0.22
CA LEU A 235 3.06 -29.59 -0.56
C LEU A 235 3.45 -29.47 -2.05
N LYS A 236 2.51 -29.12 -2.94
CA LYS A 236 2.85 -28.81 -4.34
C LYS A 236 3.54 -27.47 -4.49
N GLU A 237 3.28 -26.55 -3.56
CA GLU A 237 3.76 -25.18 -3.62
C GLU A 237 5.05 -24.99 -2.80
N ASP A 238 5.23 -25.77 -1.73
CA ASP A 238 6.42 -25.70 -0.86
C ASP A 238 6.70 -27.06 -0.22
N LYS A 239 7.96 -27.33 0.05
CA LYS A 239 8.39 -28.53 0.76
C LYS A 239 8.02 -28.53 2.24
N ASP A 240 7.91 -27.32 2.85
CA ASP A 240 7.58 -27.12 4.24
C ASP A 240 6.22 -26.43 4.37
N ILE A 241 5.35 -26.94 5.23
CA ILE A 241 3.99 -26.48 5.42
C ILE A 241 3.77 -26.08 6.87
N LEU A 242 2.94 -25.07 7.08
CA LEU A 242 2.45 -24.67 8.37
C LEU A 242 0.99 -25.09 8.53
N ILE A 243 0.68 -25.75 9.64
CA ILE A 243 -0.68 -26.07 10.11
C ILE A 243 -0.91 -25.22 11.35
N GLU A 244 -1.71 -24.18 11.25
CA GLU A 244 -1.87 -23.17 12.30
C GLU A 244 -3.31 -23.02 12.74
N GLU A 245 -3.53 -22.53 13.96
CA GLU A 245 -4.85 -22.10 14.39
C GLU A 245 -5.40 -21.03 13.46
N PHE A 246 -6.65 -21.15 13.06
CA PHE A 246 -7.36 -20.07 12.39
C PHE A 246 -7.76 -19.02 13.41
N ILE A 247 -7.35 -17.79 13.20
CA ILE A 247 -7.72 -16.65 14.03
C ILE A 247 -8.87 -15.91 13.34
N GLU A 248 -10.00 -15.84 14.00
CA GLU A 248 -11.16 -15.08 13.54
C GLU A 248 -10.94 -13.59 13.80
N GLY A 249 -11.31 -12.77 12.83
CA GLY A 249 -11.20 -11.32 12.89
C GLY A 249 -10.84 -10.70 11.54
N THR A 250 -10.68 -9.41 11.56
CA THR A 250 -10.38 -8.58 10.39
C THR A 250 -8.89 -8.24 10.33
N GLU A 251 -8.28 -8.39 9.15
CA GLU A 251 -6.86 -8.12 8.93
C GLU A 251 -6.60 -6.65 8.64
N TYR A 252 -5.72 -6.05 9.44
CA TYR A 252 -5.23 -4.69 9.26
C TYR A 252 -3.72 -4.68 9.08
N ARG A 253 -3.22 -3.84 8.15
CA ARG A 253 -1.82 -3.54 7.94
C ARG A 253 -1.46 -2.21 8.61
N PHE A 254 -0.58 -2.25 9.60
CA PHE A 254 -0.04 -1.06 10.27
C PHE A 254 1.31 -0.71 9.65
N PHE A 255 1.47 0.52 9.21
CA PHE A 255 2.74 1.01 8.68
C PHE A 255 3.44 1.83 9.77
N VAL A 256 4.57 1.31 10.23
CA VAL A 256 5.36 1.87 11.33
C VAL A 256 6.68 2.39 10.79
N ILE A 257 7.02 3.64 11.14
CA ILE A 257 8.31 4.27 10.86
C ILE A 257 8.84 4.86 12.16
N GLU A 258 10.07 4.51 12.53
CA GLU A 258 10.81 5.07 13.68
C GLU A 258 9.96 5.21 14.95
N GLY A 259 9.29 4.14 15.35
CA GLY A 259 8.51 4.10 16.60
C GLY A 259 7.15 4.81 16.54
N LYS A 260 6.65 5.12 15.35
CA LYS A 260 5.32 5.70 15.16
C LYS A 260 4.54 4.97 14.06
N THR A 261 3.28 4.65 14.33
CA THR A 261 2.35 4.19 13.29
C THR A 261 1.86 5.38 12.48
N HIS A 262 2.14 5.38 11.19
CA HIS A 262 1.80 6.46 10.25
C HIS A 262 0.53 6.18 9.45
N ALA A 263 0.23 4.92 9.18
CA ALA A 263 -0.98 4.53 8.47
C ALA A 263 -1.47 3.18 8.95
N VAL A 264 -2.79 2.99 8.89
CA VAL A 264 -3.47 1.71 9.13
C VAL A 264 -4.41 1.43 7.98
N LEU A 265 -4.23 0.30 7.32
CA LEU A 265 -5.03 -0.11 6.18
C LEU A 265 -5.85 -1.34 6.53
N LEU A 266 -7.16 -1.26 6.37
CA LEU A 266 -8.04 -2.42 6.33
C LEU A 266 -7.82 -3.13 4.99
N ARG A 267 -7.44 -4.40 5.04
CA ARG A 267 -7.23 -5.24 3.87
C ARG A 267 -8.49 -6.07 3.61
N VAL A 268 -9.10 -5.86 2.46
CA VAL A 268 -10.32 -6.55 2.07
C VAL A 268 -10.03 -7.47 0.89
N PRO A 269 -10.42 -8.76 0.94
CA PRO A 269 -10.26 -9.64 -0.21
C PRO A 269 -10.92 -9.10 -1.47
N ALA A 270 -10.41 -9.49 -2.63
CA ALA A 270 -11.02 -9.13 -3.91
C ALA A 270 -12.51 -9.49 -3.89
N ASN A 271 -13.36 -8.51 -4.18
CA ASN A 271 -14.80 -8.62 -4.08
C ASN A 271 -15.52 -7.73 -5.08
N VAL A 272 -16.80 -7.97 -5.28
CA VAL A 272 -17.73 -7.06 -5.93
C VAL A 272 -19.01 -6.94 -5.12
N LYS A 273 -19.64 -5.77 -5.20
CA LYS A 273 -20.93 -5.47 -4.56
C LYS A 273 -22.00 -5.38 -5.64
N GLY A 274 -23.03 -6.17 -5.50
CA GLY A 274 -24.17 -6.21 -6.41
C GLY A 274 -24.95 -4.90 -6.45
N ASP A 275 -25.44 -4.57 -7.62
CA ASP A 275 -26.32 -3.44 -7.90
C ASP A 275 -27.70 -3.88 -8.39
N GLY A 276 -27.96 -5.19 -8.46
CA GLY A 276 -29.19 -5.79 -8.93
C GLY A 276 -29.37 -5.81 -10.44
N GLN A 277 -28.35 -5.42 -11.22
CA GLN A 277 -28.43 -5.28 -12.68
C GLN A 277 -27.29 -6.00 -13.42
N HIS A 278 -26.06 -5.82 -12.96
CA HIS A 278 -24.88 -6.36 -13.61
C HIS A 278 -24.46 -7.72 -13.06
N THR A 279 -23.94 -8.55 -13.93
CA THR A 279 -23.28 -9.80 -13.56
C THR A 279 -22.01 -9.55 -12.75
N ILE A 280 -21.55 -10.54 -12.01
CA ILE A 280 -20.25 -10.46 -11.28
C ILE A 280 -19.12 -10.08 -12.23
N ARG A 281 -19.10 -10.62 -13.46
CA ARG A 281 -18.10 -10.28 -14.50
C ARG A 281 -18.12 -8.79 -14.82
N GLU A 282 -19.29 -8.26 -15.12
CA GLU A 282 -19.47 -6.83 -15.46
C GLU A 282 -19.12 -5.94 -14.28
N LEU A 283 -19.49 -6.33 -13.05
CA LEU A 283 -19.11 -5.59 -11.83
C LEU A 283 -17.58 -5.57 -11.62
N VAL A 284 -16.88 -6.65 -11.94
CA VAL A 284 -15.41 -6.67 -11.93
C VAL A 284 -14.84 -5.72 -12.97
N GLU A 285 -15.39 -5.71 -14.17
CA GLU A 285 -14.95 -4.77 -15.24
C GLU A 285 -15.18 -3.31 -14.83
N ILE A 286 -16.34 -3.01 -14.23
CA ILE A 286 -16.65 -1.68 -13.69
C ILE A 286 -15.66 -1.30 -12.58
N LYS A 287 -15.42 -2.20 -11.63
CA LYS A 287 -14.49 -1.98 -10.52
C LYS A 287 -13.05 -1.79 -11.01
N ASN A 288 -12.63 -2.51 -12.04
CA ASN A 288 -11.31 -2.40 -12.66
C ASN A 288 -11.09 -1.10 -13.46
N LYS A 289 -12.14 -0.32 -13.73
CA LYS A 289 -12.03 1.03 -14.31
C LYS A 289 -11.60 2.09 -13.29
N ASN A 290 -11.54 1.74 -12.00
CA ASN A 290 -11.03 2.65 -10.99
C ASN A 290 -9.57 3.01 -11.32
N PRO A 291 -9.20 4.29 -11.41
CA PRO A 291 -7.85 4.73 -11.75
C PRO A 291 -6.77 4.26 -10.76
N LEU A 292 -7.17 3.92 -9.52
CA LEU A 292 -6.26 3.33 -8.53
C LEU A 292 -5.94 1.85 -8.81
N ARG A 293 -6.61 1.20 -9.79
CA ARG A 293 -6.40 -0.19 -10.16
C ARG A 293 -5.70 -0.32 -11.50
N GLY A 294 -4.59 -1.03 -11.55
CA GLY A 294 -3.84 -1.21 -12.77
C GLY A 294 -2.60 -2.08 -12.61
N ASP A 295 -1.51 -1.62 -13.22
CA ASP A 295 -0.20 -2.22 -13.08
C ASP A 295 0.39 -1.90 -11.70
N ALA A 296 0.92 -2.90 -11.02
CA ALA A 296 1.52 -2.76 -9.67
C ALA A 296 2.66 -1.73 -9.59
N LYS A 297 3.32 -1.42 -10.72
CA LYS A 297 4.34 -0.37 -10.80
C LYS A 297 3.79 1.04 -11.03
N LYS A 298 2.49 1.15 -11.33
CA LYS A 298 1.85 2.43 -11.69
C LYS A 298 0.69 2.80 -10.80
N THR A 299 0.08 1.80 -10.14
CA THR A 299 -1.12 2.00 -9.32
C THR A 299 -1.01 1.25 -8.00
N PRO A 300 -1.60 1.80 -6.92
CA PRO A 300 -1.54 1.17 -5.60
C PRO A 300 -2.34 -0.14 -5.50
N LEU A 301 -3.35 -0.34 -6.35
CA LEU A 301 -4.17 -1.54 -6.38
C LEU A 301 -4.00 -2.29 -7.70
N LYS A 302 -3.95 -3.61 -7.65
CA LYS A 302 -3.94 -4.45 -8.83
C LYS A 302 -5.37 -4.69 -9.35
N LYS A 303 -5.51 -4.88 -10.66
CA LYS A 303 -6.78 -5.30 -11.26
C LYS A 303 -7.20 -6.67 -10.74
N ILE A 304 -8.50 -6.87 -10.58
CA ILE A 304 -9.09 -8.17 -10.30
C ILE A 304 -9.06 -8.97 -11.61
N GLU A 305 -8.44 -10.14 -11.57
CA GLU A 305 -8.42 -11.10 -12.66
C GLU A 305 -9.50 -12.16 -12.42
N LEU A 306 -10.15 -12.65 -13.47
CA LEU A 306 -11.15 -13.69 -13.39
C LEU A 306 -10.55 -15.00 -13.94
N GLY A 307 -10.07 -15.86 -13.05
CA GLY A 307 -9.48 -17.16 -13.36
C GLY A 307 -10.19 -18.31 -12.67
N GLU A 308 -9.56 -19.47 -12.67
CA GLU A 308 -10.13 -20.70 -12.05
C GLU A 308 -10.24 -20.58 -10.52
N ILE A 309 -9.35 -19.81 -9.88
CA ILE A 309 -9.39 -19.62 -8.42
C ILE A 309 -10.63 -18.79 -8.04
N GLU A 310 -10.88 -17.68 -8.75
CA GLU A 310 -12.05 -16.83 -8.53
C GLU A 310 -13.34 -17.58 -8.85
N LYS A 311 -13.33 -18.41 -9.88
CA LYS A 311 -14.47 -19.28 -10.23
C LYS A 311 -14.77 -20.30 -9.13
N LEU A 312 -13.72 -20.89 -8.54
CA LEU A 312 -13.87 -21.83 -7.43
C LEU A 312 -14.45 -21.12 -6.20
N GLN A 313 -13.89 -19.98 -5.84
CA GLN A 313 -14.32 -19.17 -4.71
C GLN A 313 -15.79 -18.70 -4.83
N LEU A 314 -16.23 -18.33 -6.03
CA LEU A 314 -17.62 -18.00 -6.30
C LEU A 314 -18.53 -19.22 -6.18
N ARG A 315 -18.10 -20.37 -6.67
CA ARG A 315 -18.89 -21.62 -6.58
C ARG A 315 -19.14 -22.03 -5.15
N GLU A 316 -18.18 -21.87 -4.24
CA GLU A 316 -18.34 -22.15 -2.81
C GLU A 316 -19.41 -21.25 -2.16
N GLN A 317 -19.59 -20.03 -2.68
CA GLN A 317 -20.64 -19.10 -2.27
C GLN A 317 -21.97 -19.31 -3.01
N GLY A 318 -22.06 -20.29 -3.92
CA GLY A 318 -23.24 -20.55 -4.75
C GLY A 318 -23.38 -19.63 -5.96
N PHE A 319 -22.29 -18.95 -6.37
CA PHE A 319 -22.29 -17.98 -7.46
C PHE A 319 -21.48 -18.50 -8.68
N SER A 320 -21.66 -17.79 -9.79
CA SER A 320 -20.84 -17.89 -11.00
C SER A 320 -20.50 -16.49 -11.52
N PHE A 321 -19.62 -16.39 -12.50
CA PHE A 321 -19.32 -15.10 -13.11
C PHE A 321 -20.55 -14.42 -13.74
N GLU A 322 -21.53 -15.20 -14.17
CA GLU A 322 -22.77 -14.73 -14.82
C GLU A 322 -23.91 -14.48 -13.79
N THR A 323 -23.66 -14.67 -12.51
CA THR A 323 -24.66 -14.39 -11.47
C THR A 323 -24.87 -12.88 -11.33
N VAL A 324 -26.12 -12.44 -11.31
CA VAL A 324 -26.53 -11.08 -10.94
C VAL A 324 -26.80 -11.06 -9.44
N LEU A 325 -25.97 -10.36 -8.68
CA LEU A 325 -26.11 -10.22 -7.24
C LEU A 325 -27.26 -9.25 -6.90
N ARG A 326 -27.93 -9.47 -5.78
CA ARG A 326 -28.88 -8.50 -5.25
C ARG A 326 -28.18 -7.18 -4.93
N ASN A 327 -28.93 -6.08 -4.92
CA ASN A 327 -28.39 -4.79 -4.54
C ASN A 327 -27.82 -4.83 -3.11
N GLY A 328 -26.53 -4.51 -2.99
CA GLY A 328 -25.79 -4.53 -1.72
C GLY A 328 -25.18 -5.88 -1.34
N GLU A 329 -25.52 -6.98 -2.02
CA GLU A 329 -24.93 -8.30 -1.79
C GLU A 329 -23.46 -8.32 -2.23
N ILE A 330 -22.59 -8.94 -1.43
CA ILE A 330 -21.15 -8.99 -1.71
C ILE A 330 -20.75 -10.40 -2.10
N ALA A 331 -20.08 -10.53 -3.23
CA ALA A 331 -19.41 -11.75 -3.63
C ALA A 331 -17.88 -11.58 -3.52
N TYR A 332 -17.24 -12.45 -2.76
CA TYR A 332 -15.79 -12.48 -2.62
C TYR A 332 -15.18 -13.35 -3.72
N LEU A 333 -14.13 -12.84 -4.36
CA LEU A 333 -13.41 -13.48 -5.46
C LEU A 333 -12.12 -14.17 -4.99
N ARG A 334 -11.68 -13.85 -3.79
CA ARG A 334 -10.52 -14.45 -3.12
C ARG A 334 -10.78 -14.59 -1.62
N GLU A 335 -10.13 -15.55 -0.97
CA GLU A 335 -10.10 -15.64 0.49
C GLU A 335 -9.05 -14.72 1.11
N ASN A 336 -7.89 -14.55 0.43
CA ASN A 336 -6.84 -13.70 0.93
C ASN A 336 -7.11 -12.23 0.61
N SER A 337 -6.66 -11.36 1.50
CA SER A 337 -6.82 -9.90 1.43
C SER A 337 -5.68 -9.18 0.69
N ASN A 338 -4.88 -9.90 -0.11
CA ASN A 338 -3.73 -9.32 -0.77
C ASN A 338 -4.13 -8.36 -1.89
N ILE A 339 -3.55 -7.15 -1.87
CA ILE A 339 -3.70 -6.14 -2.94
C ILE A 339 -3.21 -6.69 -4.28
N SER A 340 -2.13 -7.50 -4.26
CA SER A 340 -1.56 -8.12 -5.46
C SER A 340 -2.48 -9.12 -6.17
N THR A 341 -3.55 -9.58 -5.51
CA THR A 341 -4.57 -10.47 -6.07
C THR A 341 -5.91 -9.76 -6.31
N GLY A 342 -5.90 -8.42 -6.36
CA GLY A 342 -7.10 -7.61 -6.61
C GLY A 342 -7.86 -7.19 -5.37
N GLY A 343 -7.32 -7.42 -4.16
CA GLY A 343 -7.91 -6.95 -2.91
C GLY A 343 -8.02 -5.42 -2.86
N ASP A 344 -8.84 -4.94 -1.94
CA ASP A 344 -8.98 -3.52 -1.62
C ASP A 344 -8.12 -3.15 -0.41
N SER A 345 -7.78 -1.87 -0.32
CA SER A 345 -7.13 -1.27 0.83
C SER A 345 -7.89 -0.01 1.22
N ILE A 346 -8.35 0.05 2.46
CA ILE A 346 -9.14 1.16 2.98
C ILE A 346 -8.34 1.79 4.10
N ASP A 347 -8.12 3.10 4.03
CA ASP A 347 -7.45 3.84 5.10
C ASP A 347 -8.36 3.90 6.34
N MET A 348 -7.85 3.38 7.44
CA MET A 348 -8.50 3.31 8.74
C MET A 348 -7.62 3.95 9.82
N THR A 349 -6.71 4.83 9.39
CA THR A 349 -5.71 5.41 10.29
C THR A 349 -6.34 6.15 11.45
N ASP A 350 -7.42 6.87 11.23
CA ASP A 350 -8.08 7.66 12.27
C ASP A 350 -9.12 6.84 13.08
N GLU A 351 -9.65 5.77 12.51
CA GLU A 351 -10.72 4.96 13.10
C GLU A 351 -10.20 3.87 14.05
N VAL A 352 -9.00 3.33 13.77
CA VAL A 352 -8.43 2.26 14.60
C VAL A 352 -7.97 2.81 15.95
N HIS A 353 -8.36 2.10 17.03
CA HIS A 353 -8.01 2.49 18.40
C HIS A 353 -6.50 2.60 18.60
N GLN A 354 -6.08 3.60 19.38
CA GLN A 354 -4.67 3.96 19.60
C GLN A 354 -3.84 2.81 20.17
N SER A 355 -4.44 1.95 20.99
CA SER A 355 -3.72 0.80 21.59
C SER A 355 -3.17 -0.19 20.56
N TYR A 356 -3.86 -0.37 19.41
CA TYR A 356 -3.35 -1.22 18.33
C TYR A 356 -2.19 -0.56 17.58
N LYS A 357 -2.20 0.76 17.43
CA LYS A 357 -1.07 1.52 16.86
C LYS A 357 0.17 1.39 17.73
N GLU A 358 0.01 1.48 19.05
CA GLU A 358 1.09 1.26 20.02
C GLU A 358 1.58 -0.19 20.06
N LEU A 359 0.66 -1.15 19.90
CA LEU A 359 1.00 -2.56 19.78
C LEU A 359 1.87 -2.82 18.53
N ALA A 360 1.51 -2.24 17.39
CA ALA A 360 2.28 -2.35 16.15
C ALA A 360 3.70 -1.77 16.32
N VAL A 361 3.86 -0.66 17.02
CA VAL A 361 5.17 -0.08 17.35
C VAL A 361 5.99 -1.07 18.21
N LYS A 362 5.42 -1.62 19.28
CA LYS A 362 6.11 -2.60 20.14
C LYS A 362 6.53 -3.85 19.35
N ILE A 363 5.71 -4.32 18.43
CA ILE A 363 6.04 -5.44 17.54
C ILE A 363 7.21 -5.08 16.63
N THR A 364 7.20 -3.87 16.04
CA THR A 364 8.28 -3.38 15.19
C THR A 364 9.61 -3.28 15.95
N ASP A 365 9.59 -2.76 17.18
CA ASP A 365 10.75 -2.69 18.05
C ASP A 365 11.28 -4.09 18.40
N ALA A 366 10.38 -5.05 18.66
CA ALA A 366 10.74 -6.44 18.91
C ALA A 366 11.46 -7.10 17.73
N MET A 367 11.18 -6.64 16.51
CA MET A 367 11.86 -7.07 15.28
C MET A 367 13.13 -6.26 14.98
N MET A 368 13.48 -5.29 15.83
CA MET A 368 14.62 -4.37 15.61
C MET A 368 14.55 -3.63 14.27
N ALA A 369 13.35 -3.43 13.73
CA ALA A 369 13.10 -2.74 12.46
C ALA A 369 12.83 -1.25 12.70
N LYS A 370 13.14 -0.42 11.71
CA LYS A 370 12.83 1.02 11.71
C LYS A 370 11.68 1.37 10.79
N VAL A 371 11.53 0.62 9.70
CA VAL A 371 10.39 0.70 8.78
C VAL A 371 9.79 -0.69 8.68
N CYS A 372 8.53 -0.84 9.06
CA CYS A 372 7.88 -2.14 9.07
C CYS A 372 6.38 -2.06 8.76
N GLY A 373 5.89 -3.04 8.02
CA GLY A 373 4.46 -3.30 7.88
C GLY A 373 4.05 -4.45 8.80
N VAL A 374 3.22 -4.17 9.81
CA VAL A 374 2.73 -5.16 10.77
C VAL A 374 1.31 -5.56 10.41
N ASP A 375 1.06 -6.86 10.22
CA ASP A 375 -0.27 -7.40 10.01
C ASP A 375 -0.86 -7.87 11.34
N LEU A 376 -2.01 -7.31 11.72
CA LEU A 376 -2.77 -7.71 12.90
C LEU A 376 -4.14 -8.22 12.46
N ILE A 377 -4.58 -9.34 13.03
CA ILE A 377 -5.97 -9.80 12.96
C ILE A 377 -6.65 -9.29 14.23
N ILE A 378 -7.59 -8.40 14.07
CA ILE A 378 -8.34 -7.75 15.16
C ILE A 378 -9.72 -8.38 15.20
N PRO A 379 -10.19 -8.92 16.34
CA PRO A 379 -11.57 -9.36 16.50
C PRO A 379 -12.54 -8.19 16.28
N ASP A 380 -13.67 -8.49 15.65
CA ASP A 380 -14.78 -7.54 15.42
C ASP A 380 -15.46 -7.11 16.73
#